data_0cb9b55136ba6126ac1d539caa834829
#
_entry.id   0cb9b55136ba6126ac1d539caa834829
#
_cell.length_a   1.000
_cell.length_b   1.000
_cell.length_c   1.000
_cell.angle_alpha   90.00
_cell.angle_beta   90.00
_cell.angle_gamma   90.00
#
_symmetry.space_group_name_H-M   'P 1'
#
loop_
_entity.id
_entity.type
_entity.pdbx_description
1 polymer ?
#
loop_
_entity_poly.entity_id
_entity_poly.type
_entity_poly.pdbx_seq_one_letter_code
_entity_poly.pdbx_strand_id
1 'polypeptide(L)'
;MTTLSPGFCPNCGKQTDTNFTYCEHCAADLTRFRQPPQTISQAPTDADESAEAKSLKKRYKDAYRVARTTSGIGSIIKGVGALLGILIFFCAFALAAAQRNVYGVRGGDVQLISIIVAAIFGGTVWLVFFIWGVLVSAQGQILKASLDGAVNSSPFLTNEQRATIMSL
;
A
#
# COMPACT_ATOMS: atom_id res chain seq x y z
N MET A 1 -36.03 21.62 -37.98
CA MET A 1 -34.70 21.14 -38.45
C MET A 1 -33.70 21.52 -37.39
N THR A 2 -33.41 20.61 -36.48
CA THR A 2 -32.43 20.82 -35.41
C THR A 2 -31.05 20.55 -35.98
N THR A 3 -30.26 21.60 -36.16
CA THR A 3 -28.84 21.49 -36.51
C THR A 3 -28.08 20.82 -35.40
N LEU A 4 -27.75 19.53 -35.58
CA LEU A 4 -26.83 18.82 -34.73
C LEU A 4 -25.46 19.50 -34.78
N SER A 5 -24.97 19.97 -33.67
CA SER A 5 -23.62 20.53 -33.56
C SER A 5 -22.59 19.49 -33.98
N PRO A 6 -21.59 19.84 -34.80
CA PRO A 6 -20.55 18.92 -35.21
C PRO A 6 -19.79 18.46 -33.95
N GLY A 7 -19.62 17.13 -33.80
CA GLY A 7 -18.88 16.54 -32.70
C GLY A 7 -17.37 16.58 -32.95
N PHE A 8 -16.58 16.56 -31.89
CA PHE A 8 -15.14 16.42 -31.99
C PHE A 8 -14.75 14.96 -31.68
N CYS A 9 -13.78 14.43 -32.41
CA CYS A 9 -13.22 13.11 -32.14
C CYS A 9 -12.44 13.12 -30.84
N PRO A 10 -12.78 12.28 -29.84
CA PRO A 10 -12.08 12.26 -28.57
C PRO A 10 -10.64 11.75 -28.66
N ASN A 11 -10.28 11.06 -29.74
CA ASN A 11 -8.93 10.52 -29.94
C ASN A 11 -7.97 11.51 -30.63
N CYS A 12 -8.43 12.27 -31.62
CA CYS A 12 -7.56 13.19 -32.36
C CYS A 12 -7.94 14.68 -32.25
N GLY A 13 -9.03 14.99 -31.54
CA GLY A 13 -9.52 16.37 -31.33
C GLY A 13 -10.04 17.08 -32.58
N LYS A 14 -10.08 16.43 -33.74
CA LYS A 14 -10.59 17.04 -34.98
C LYS A 14 -12.10 16.93 -35.06
N GLN A 15 -12.69 17.91 -35.72
CA GLN A 15 -14.12 17.94 -35.99
C GLN A 15 -14.51 16.79 -36.92
N THR A 16 -15.52 16.02 -36.57
CA THR A 16 -16.02 14.88 -37.35
C THR A 16 -17.53 14.97 -37.49
N ASP A 17 -18.05 14.49 -38.60
CA ASP A 17 -19.50 14.44 -38.83
C ASP A 17 -20.13 13.41 -37.90
N THR A 18 -21.30 13.74 -37.37
CA THR A 18 -22.05 12.89 -36.44
C THR A 18 -22.62 11.62 -37.09
N ASN A 19 -22.58 11.47 -38.39
CA ASN A 19 -23.14 10.31 -39.09
C ASN A 19 -22.14 9.17 -39.31
N PHE A 20 -20.83 9.41 -39.15
CA PHE A 20 -19.83 8.37 -39.38
C PHE A 20 -19.59 7.50 -38.10
N THR A 21 -19.48 6.20 -38.28
CA THR A 21 -19.13 5.23 -37.23
C THR A 21 -17.66 5.29 -36.87
N TYR A 22 -16.82 5.80 -37.77
CA TYR A 22 -15.38 5.94 -37.61
C TYR A 22 -14.93 7.36 -37.87
N CYS A 23 -13.91 7.82 -37.21
CA CYS A 23 -13.32 9.13 -37.48
C CYS A 23 -12.56 9.10 -38.80
N GLU A 24 -12.83 10.03 -39.71
CA GLU A 24 -12.16 10.13 -41.02
C GLU A 24 -10.66 10.46 -40.89
N HIS A 25 -10.24 11.05 -39.76
CA HIS A 25 -8.86 11.51 -39.59
C HIS A 25 -7.97 10.50 -38.89
N CYS A 26 -8.51 9.62 -38.02
CA CYS A 26 -7.70 8.69 -37.21
C CYS A 26 -8.28 7.27 -37.14
N ALA A 27 -9.35 7.01 -37.92
CA ALA A 27 -10.05 5.72 -37.96
C ALA A 27 -10.53 5.17 -36.59
N ALA A 28 -10.56 5.99 -35.54
CA ALA A 28 -11.07 5.59 -34.23
C ALA A 28 -12.58 5.31 -34.32
N ASP A 29 -13.01 4.23 -33.68
CA ASP A 29 -14.42 3.84 -33.58
C ASP A 29 -15.18 4.82 -32.67
N LEU A 30 -16.15 5.52 -33.23
CA LEU A 30 -16.96 6.52 -32.57
C LEU A 30 -18.27 5.96 -32.00
N THR A 31 -18.59 4.68 -32.26
CA THR A 31 -19.82 4.04 -31.76
C THR A 31 -19.87 3.99 -30.26
N ARG A 32 -18.73 3.78 -29.61
CA ARG A 32 -18.61 3.77 -28.13
C ARG A 32 -18.91 5.11 -27.48
N PHE A 33 -18.68 6.21 -28.19
CA PHE A 33 -18.88 7.56 -27.68
C PHE A 33 -20.25 8.14 -28.05
N ARG A 34 -20.96 7.47 -28.96
CA ARG A 34 -22.32 7.80 -29.39
C ARG A 34 -23.41 7.00 -28.70
N GLN A 35 -23.06 6.11 -27.81
CA GLN A 35 -24.11 5.55 -26.97
C GLN A 35 -24.82 6.73 -26.34
N PRO A 36 -26.15 6.91 -26.58
CA PRO A 36 -26.91 7.91 -25.86
C PRO A 36 -26.56 7.69 -24.40
N PRO A 37 -26.40 8.76 -23.60
CA PRO A 37 -26.20 8.58 -22.17
C PRO A 37 -27.23 7.53 -21.78
N GLN A 38 -26.73 6.34 -21.46
CA GLN A 38 -27.61 5.26 -21.01
C GLN A 38 -28.41 5.95 -19.93
N THR A 39 -29.66 6.21 -20.26
CA THR A 39 -30.62 6.68 -19.28
C THR A 39 -30.48 5.65 -18.21
N ILE A 40 -29.74 5.98 -17.14
CA ILE A 40 -29.63 5.18 -15.94
C ILE A 40 -31.07 5.14 -15.46
N SER A 41 -31.79 4.15 -16.06
CA SER A 41 -33.17 3.84 -15.74
C SER A 41 -33.09 3.30 -14.35
N GLN A 42 -33.59 4.06 -13.44
CA GLN A 42 -33.61 3.98 -12.01
C GLN A 42 -32.44 4.75 -11.38
N ALA A 43 -32.68 6.05 -11.15
CA ALA A 43 -32.11 6.71 -10.01
C ALA A 43 -32.41 5.80 -8.78
N PRO A 44 -31.38 5.22 -8.14
CA PRO A 44 -31.62 4.47 -6.90
C PRO A 44 -32.36 5.42 -5.98
N THR A 45 -33.42 4.96 -5.37
CA THR A 45 -34.17 5.71 -4.35
C THR A 45 -33.13 6.19 -3.33
N ASP A 46 -33.17 7.46 -2.93
CA ASP A 46 -32.18 8.11 -2.03
C ASP A 46 -31.84 7.28 -0.78
N ALA A 47 -32.72 6.38 -0.37
CA ALA A 47 -32.53 5.43 0.72
C ALA A 47 -31.54 4.29 0.36
N ASP A 48 -31.58 3.77 -0.87
CA ASP A 48 -30.72 2.65 -1.31
C ASP A 48 -29.28 3.15 -1.60
N GLU A 49 -29.15 4.34 -2.20
CA GLU A 49 -27.86 4.99 -2.42
C GLU A 49 -27.15 5.30 -1.09
N SER A 50 -27.89 5.70 -0.06
CA SER A 50 -27.32 5.95 1.27
C SER A 50 -26.86 4.67 1.96
N ALA A 51 -27.51 3.54 1.74
CA ALA A 51 -27.13 2.24 2.31
C ALA A 51 -25.88 1.68 1.66
N GLU A 52 -25.76 1.75 0.32
CA GLU A 52 -24.57 1.35 -0.41
C GLU A 52 -23.36 2.21 -0.06
N ALA A 53 -23.51 3.52 -0.04
CA ALA A 53 -22.44 4.44 0.36
C ALA A 53 -21.96 4.18 1.80
N LYS A 54 -22.84 3.85 2.73
CA LYS A 54 -22.49 3.46 4.11
C LYS A 54 -21.72 2.15 4.14
N SER A 55 -22.14 1.15 3.35
CA SER A 55 -21.46 -0.16 3.28
C SER A 55 -20.05 -0.02 2.70
N LEU A 56 -19.88 0.75 1.64
CA LEU A 56 -18.61 1.09 1.04
C LEU A 56 -17.69 1.83 2.01
N LYS A 57 -18.20 2.85 2.69
CA LYS A 57 -17.45 3.59 3.71
C LYS A 57 -16.95 2.67 4.83
N LYS A 58 -17.76 1.70 5.28
CA LYS A 58 -17.36 0.71 6.29
C LYS A 58 -16.22 -0.16 5.78
N ARG A 59 -16.34 -0.71 4.55
CA ARG A 59 -15.29 -1.54 3.93
C ARG A 59 -13.97 -0.80 3.78
N TYR A 60 -13.99 0.44 3.30
CA TYR A 60 -12.80 1.26 3.19
C TYR A 60 -12.17 1.55 4.56
N LYS A 61 -12.98 1.88 5.56
CA LYS A 61 -12.50 2.11 6.93
C LYS A 61 -11.80 0.88 7.51
N ASP A 62 -12.36 -0.30 7.29
CA ASP A 62 -11.75 -1.56 7.76
C ASP A 62 -10.45 -1.85 7.00
N ALA A 63 -10.40 -1.61 5.69
CA ALA A 63 -9.19 -1.77 4.88
C ALA A 63 -8.07 -0.80 5.29
N TYR A 64 -8.38 0.48 5.57
CA TYR A 64 -7.43 1.45 6.11
C TYR A 64 -6.91 1.04 7.50
N ARG A 65 -7.77 0.49 8.37
CA ARG A 65 -7.34 -0.03 9.67
C ARG A 65 -6.34 -1.17 9.49
N VAL A 66 -6.60 -2.11 8.59
CA VAL A 66 -5.66 -3.21 8.27
C VAL A 66 -4.34 -2.65 7.74
N ALA A 67 -4.35 -1.72 6.80
CA ALA A 67 -3.14 -1.11 6.25
C ALA A 67 -2.29 -0.42 7.34
N ARG A 68 -2.94 0.32 8.24
CA ARG A 68 -2.29 0.99 9.38
C ARG A 68 -1.70 -0.02 10.37
N THR A 69 -2.46 -1.08 10.69
CA THR A 69 -1.99 -2.16 11.59
C THR A 69 -0.79 -2.88 11.00
N THR A 70 -0.82 -3.21 9.71
CA THR A 70 0.29 -3.86 9.01
C THR A 70 1.56 -3.02 9.06
N SER A 71 1.46 -1.71 8.82
CA SER A 71 2.59 -0.80 8.95
C SER A 71 3.14 -0.76 10.38
N GLY A 72 2.26 -0.77 11.40
CA GLY A 72 2.63 -0.82 12.82
C GLY A 72 3.36 -2.11 13.19
N ILE A 73 2.89 -3.26 12.69
CA ILE A 73 3.53 -4.57 12.92
C ILE A 73 4.97 -4.57 12.39
N GLY A 74 5.23 -3.99 11.22
CA GLY A 74 6.59 -3.87 10.69
C GLY A 74 7.53 -3.10 11.62
N SER A 75 7.04 -2.09 12.33
CA SER A 75 7.81 -1.35 13.33
C SER A 75 8.10 -2.19 14.58
N ILE A 76 7.12 -2.96 15.04
CA ILE A 76 7.29 -3.89 16.18
C ILE A 76 8.32 -4.97 15.86
N ILE A 77 8.28 -5.56 14.66
CA ILE A 77 9.23 -6.57 14.20
C ILE A 77 10.66 -6.02 14.26
N LYS A 78 10.89 -4.78 13.78
CA LYS A 78 12.20 -4.12 13.86
C LYS A 78 12.66 -3.93 15.32
N GLY A 79 11.77 -3.53 16.21
CA GLY A 79 12.06 -3.36 17.63
C GLY A 79 12.40 -4.68 18.32
N VAL A 80 11.63 -5.73 18.07
CA VAL A 80 11.90 -7.08 18.60
C VAL A 80 13.24 -7.60 18.09
N GLY A 81 13.56 -7.42 16.81
CA GLY A 81 14.85 -7.80 16.24
C GLY A 81 16.03 -7.09 16.91
N ALA A 82 15.89 -5.80 17.20
CA ALA A 82 16.91 -5.03 17.91
C ALA A 82 17.13 -5.57 19.33
N LEU A 83 16.06 -5.83 20.07
CA LEU A 83 16.13 -6.39 21.44
C LEU A 83 16.78 -7.77 21.45
N LEU A 84 16.39 -8.65 20.51
CA LEU A 84 16.99 -9.99 20.38
C LEU A 84 18.46 -9.93 20.02
N GLY A 85 18.86 -9.08 19.09
CA GLY A 85 20.26 -8.88 18.70
C GLY A 85 21.12 -8.42 19.88
N ILE A 86 20.62 -7.45 20.65
CA ILE A 86 21.27 -6.96 21.86
C ILE A 86 21.36 -8.06 22.93
N LEU A 87 20.29 -8.81 23.14
CA LEU A 87 20.26 -9.90 24.11
C LEU A 87 21.29 -10.99 23.78
N ILE A 88 21.33 -11.41 22.49
CA ILE A 88 22.31 -12.41 22.03
C ILE A 88 23.73 -11.90 22.23
N PHE A 89 24.00 -10.64 21.92
CA PHE A 89 25.31 -10.04 22.10
C PHE A 89 25.74 -10.07 23.58
N PHE A 90 24.87 -9.63 24.49
CA PHE A 90 25.18 -9.64 25.92
C PHE A 90 25.30 -11.05 26.54
N CYS A 91 24.45 -11.98 26.09
CA CYS A 91 24.56 -13.39 26.53
C CYS A 91 25.89 -14.01 26.09
N ALA A 92 26.28 -13.80 24.83
CA ALA A 92 27.55 -14.31 24.32
C ALA A 92 28.76 -13.64 25.02
N PHE A 93 28.68 -12.35 25.29
CA PHE A 93 29.71 -11.64 26.08
C PHE A 93 29.82 -12.16 27.50
N ALA A 94 28.69 -12.40 28.21
CA ALA A 94 28.67 -12.97 29.51
C ALA A 94 29.25 -14.39 29.58
N LEU A 95 28.93 -15.24 28.57
CA LEU A 95 29.50 -16.58 28.47
C LEU A 95 31.01 -16.54 28.22
N ALA A 96 31.51 -15.66 27.37
CA ALA A 96 32.94 -15.47 27.13
C ALA A 96 33.66 -15.00 28.41
N ALA A 97 33.06 -14.13 29.22
CA ALA A 97 33.59 -13.69 30.49
C ALA A 97 33.62 -14.82 31.54
N ALA A 98 32.57 -15.66 31.58
CA ALA A 98 32.50 -16.80 32.51
C ALA A 98 33.55 -17.87 32.18
N GLN A 99 33.78 -18.18 30.90
CA GLN A 99 34.82 -19.13 30.49
C GLN A 99 36.21 -18.71 30.91
N ARG A 100 36.52 -17.41 30.89
CA ARG A 100 37.78 -16.86 31.37
C ARG A 100 38.08 -17.23 32.84
N ASN A 101 37.03 -17.17 33.66
CA ASN A 101 37.16 -17.46 35.08
C ASN A 101 37.30 -18.96 35.39
N VAL A 102 36.71 -19.84 34.58
CA VAL A 102 36.70 -21.28 34.78
C VAL A 102 37.95 -21.97 34.23
N TYR A 103 38.42 -21.57 33.08
CA TYR A 103 39.50 -22.29 32.36
C TYR A 103 40.87 -21.62 32.48
N GLY A 104 41.00 -20.48 33.12
CA GLY A 104 42.27 -19.79 33.32
C GLY A 104 43.03 -19.47 32.02
N VAL A 105 42.34 -19.52 30.89
CA VAL A 105 42.92 -19.30 29.54
C VAL A 105 43.35 -17.84 29.41
N ARG A 106 44.64 -17.63 29.47
CA ARG A 106 45.31 -16.30 29.37
C ARG A 106 45.40 -15.78 27.95
N GLY A 107 44.60 -16.31 27.01
CA GLY A 107 44.63 -15.97 25.63
C GLY A 107 43.66 -14.81 25.32
N GLY A 108 44.19 -13.58 25.18
CA GLY A 108 43.46 -12.42 24.71
C GLY A 108 42.77 -12.67 23.37
N ASP A 109 43.38 -13.51 22.54
CA ASP A 109 42.90 -13.83 21.19
C ASP A 109 41.55 -14.60 21.20
N VAL A 110 41.36 -15.54 22.12
CA VAL A 110 40.12 -16.32 22.24
C VAL A 110 38.95 -15.43 22.67
N GLN A 111 39.19 -14.46 23.54
CA GLN A 111 38.19 -13.49 23.95
C GLN A 111 37.79 -12.55 22.81
N LEU A 112 38.73 -12.10 22.02
CA LEU A 112 38.53 -11.22 20.88
C LEU A 112 37.71 -11.93 19.80
N ILE A 113 38.04 -13.18 19.49
CA ILE A 113 37.29 -14.02 18.54
C ILE A 113 35.85 -14.24 19.00
N SER A 114 35.63 -14.54 20.29
CA SER A 114 34.26 -14.76 20.81
C SER A 114 33.40 -13.49 20.76
N ILE A 115 33.97 -12.32 20.99
CA ILE A 115 33.27 -11.05 20.85
C ILE A 115 32.89 -10.77 19.36
N ILE A 116 33.81 -11.02 18.43
CA ILE A 116 33.57 -10.86 17.01
C ILE A 116 32.46 -11.80 16.55
N VAL A 117 32.51 -13.06 16.93
CA VAL A 117 31.48 -14.06 16.59
C VAL A 117 30.12 -13.63 17.16
N ALA A 118 30.08 -13.19 18.43
CA ALA A 118 28.85 -12.68 19.03
C ALA A 118 28.28 -11.47 18.33
N ALA A 119 29.12 -10.53 17.90
CA ALA A 119 28.72 -9.36 17.16
C ALA A 119 28.16 -9.72 15.78
N ILE A 120 28.79 -10.66 15.07
CA ILE A 120 28.31 -11.14 13.77
C ILE A 120 26.95 -11.83 13.93
N PHE A 121 26.79 -12.73 14.91
CA PHE A 121 25.53 -13.43 15.13
C PHE A 121 24.41 -12.46 15.56
N GLY A 122 24.63 -11.62 16.54
CA GLY A 122 23.66 -10.62 16.99
C GLY A 122 23.30 -9.63 15.89
N GLY A 123 24.29 -9.17 15.13
CA GLY A 123 24.10 -8.28 13.99
C GLY A 123 23.32 -8.93 12.85
N THR A 124 23.56 -10.20 12.54
CA THR A 124 22.83 -10.95 11.52
C THR A 124 21.36 -11.11 11.91
N VAL A 125 21.08 -11.50 13.15
CA VAL A 125 19.70 -11.63 13.65
C VAL A 125 18.98 -10.29 13.57
N TRP A 126 19.60 -9.21 14.04
CA TRP A 126 19.03 -7.87 13.96
C TRP A 126 18.74 -7.48 12.50
N LEU A 127 19.66 -7.71 11.58
CA LEU A 127 19.55 -7.36 10.15
C LEU A 127 18.39 -8.11 9.49
N VAL A 128 18.23 -9.40 9.77
CA VAL A 128 17.13 -10.21 9.24
C VAL A 128 15.79 -9.64 9.69
N PHE A 129 15.61 -9.39 10.98
CA PHE A 129 14.38 -8.80 11.50
C PHE A 129 14.12 -7.38 10.97
N PHE A 130 15.18 -6.61 10.80
CA PHE A 130 15.10 -5.27 10.22
C PHE A 130 14.56 -5.32 8.79
N ILE A 131 15.13 -6.18 7.92
CA ILE A 131 14.67 -6.35 6.53
C ILE A 131 13.21 -6.80 6.51
N TRP A 132 12.84 -7.80 7.30
CA TRP A 132 11.46 -8.27 7.41
C TRP A 132 10.52 -7.17 7.87
N GLY A 133 10.88 -6.41 8.85
CA GLY A 133 10.09 -5.29 9.34
C GLY A 133 9.91 -4.17 8.29
N VAL A 134 10.93 -3.92 7.47
CA VAL A 134 10.83 -2.98 6.33
C VAL A 134 9.88 -3.51 5.27
N LEU A 135 9.99 -4.79 4.89
CA LEU A 135 9.11 -5.41 3.89
C LEU A 135 7.64 -5.38 4.33
N VAL A 136 7.35 -5.74 5.56
CA VAL A 136 5.98 -5.70 6.11
C VAL A 136 5.46 -4.25 6.13
N SER A 137 6.27 -3.29 6.54
CA SER A 137 5.90 -1.87 6.54
C SER A 137 5.62 -1.36 5.12
N ALA A 138 6.44 -1.74 4.14
CA ALA A 138 6.27 -1.37 2.73
C ALA A 138 4.96 -1.91 2.15
N GLN A 139 4.59 -3.16 2.47
CA GLN A 139 3.30 -3.73 2.06
C GLN A 139 2.12 -2.93 2.60
N GLY A 140 2.18 -2.49 3.86
CA GLY A 140 1.16 -1.62 4.45
C GLY A 140 1.01 -0.28 3.70
N GLN A 141 2.13 0.31 3.27
CA GLN A 141 2.11 1.55 2.48
C GLN A 141 1.56 1.35 1.06
N ILE A 142 1.94 0.25 0.39
CA ILE A 142 1.40 -0.10 -0.93
C ILE A 142 -0.11 -0.32 -0.85
N LEU A 143 -0.58 -1.03 0.17
CA LEU A 143 -2.01 -1.25 0.39
C LEU A 143 -2.73 0.09 0.60
N LYS A 144 -2.18 1.00 1.38
CA LYS A 144 -2.75 2.34 1.58
C LYS A 144 -2.82 3.11 0.26
N ALA A 145 -1.74 3.15 -0.51
CA ALA A 145 -1.71 3.84 -1.81
C ALA A 145 -2.73 3.26 -2.81
N SER A 146 -2.90 1.94 -2.84
CA SER A 146 -3.91 1.30 -3.70
C SER A 146 -5.34 1.62 -3.26
N LEU A 147 -5.60 1.72 -1.95
CA LEU A 147 -6.88 2.15 -1.41
C LEU A 147 -7.19 3.61 -1.75
N ASP A 148 -6.20 4.51 -1.62
CA ASP A 148 -6.33 5.91 -2.00
C ASP A 148 -6.67 6.05 -3.49
N GLY A 149 -6.02 5.26 -4.35
CA GLY A 149 -6.34 5.17 -5.77
C GLY A 149 -7.76 4.69 -6.03
N ALA A 150 -8.19 3.64 -5.34
CA ALA A 150 -9.54 3.07 -5.48
C ALA A 150 -10.63 4.04 -5.00
N VAL A 151 -10.41 4.74 -3.89
CA VAL A 151 -11.34 5.76 -3.37
C VAL A 151 -11.45 6.94 -4.34
N ASN A 152 -10.31 7.41 -4.88
CA ASN A 152 -10.29 8.55 -5.78
C ASN A 152 -10.95 8.24 -7.13
N SER A 153 -10.83 7.01 -7.64
CA SER A 153 -11.42 6.57 -8.90
C SER A 153 -12.86 6.07 -8.77
N SER A 154 -13.41 5.95 -7.56
CA SER A 154 -14.75 5.44 -7.33
C SER A 154 -15.82 6.42 -7.87
N PRO A 155 -16.69 6.01 -8.82
CA PRO A 155 -17.78 6.85 -9.31
C PRO A 155 -18.93 7.00 -8.31
N PHE A 156 -18.99 6.16 -7.26
CA PHE A 156 -20.07 6.10 -6.29
C PHE A 156 -19.86 7.00 -5.07
N LEU A 157 -18.70 7.65 -4.96
CA LEU A 157 -18.36 8.50 -3.82
C LEU A 157 -18.34 9.97 -4.21
N THR A 158 -19.00 10.82 -3.43
CA THR A 158 -18.91 12.28 -3.55
C THR A 158 -17.53 12.78 -3.10
N ASN A 159 -17.15 13.98 -3.51
CA ASN A 159 -15.87 14.58 -3.11
C ASN A 159 -15.73 14.71 -1.58
N GLU A 160 -16.82 15.03 -0.87
CA GLU A 160 -16.83 15.12 0.59
C GLU A 160 -16.63 13.74 1.25
N GLN A 161 -17.29 12.71 0.70
CA GLN A 161 -17.13 11.33 1.18
C GLN A 161 -15.71 10.83 0.95
N ARG A 162 -15.10 11.12 -0.21
CA ARG A 162 -13.68 10.80 -0.48
C ARG A 162 -12.75 11.47 0.51
N ALA A 163 -12.91 12.79 0.73
CA ALA A 163 -12.10 13.52 1.70
C ALA A 163 -12.23 12.94 3.11
N THR A 164 -13.43 12.58 3.53
CA THR A 164 -13.68 11.96 4.85
C THR A 164 -13.02 10.59 4.97
N ILE A 165 -13.03 9.77 3.92
CA ILE A 165 -12.42 8.44 3.93
C ILE A 165 -10.90 8.55 3.92
N MET A 166 -10.33 9.45 3.14
CA MET A 166 -8.88 9.67 3.05
C MET A 166 -8.28 10.29 4.32
N SER A 167 -9.09 10.95 5.14
CA SER A 167 -8.64 11.53 6.41
C SER A 167 -8.54 10.52 7.57
N LEU A 168 -8.91 9.25 7.34
CA LEU A 168 -8.83 8.15 8.32
C LEU A 168 -7.44 7.54 8.39
#